data_42432506242cd3f7b13e0106e47b2e58
#
_entry.id   42432506242cd3f7b13e0106e47b2e58
#
_cell.length_a   1.000
_cell.length_b   1.000
_cell.length_c   1.000
_cell.angle_alpha   90.00
_cell.angle_beta   90.00
_cell.angle_gamma   90.00
#
_symmetry.space_group_name_H-M   'P 1'
#
loop_
_entity.id
_entity.type
_entity.pdbx_description
1 polymer ?
#
loop_
_entity_poly.entity_id
_entity_poly.type
_entity_poly.pdbx_seq_one_letter_code
_entity_poly.pdbx_strand_id
1 'polypeptide(L)'
;VLRLPTGIFYAQGVKANVVFFDAKPKDGKVHTQGVWFYDLRTNKHFTLKTRTLKVEDLQDFITGYRTANRHQRTETERFKRYSYAELVARDNASLDIFWLKGDTLDNLDDLPPPDVLQQKIIDHLEAALAAFRDVAAGLPTTNDQALSTK
;
A
#
# COMPACT_ATOMS: atom_id res chain seq x y z
N VAL A 1 4.10 13.65 3.67
CA VAL A 1 3.65 12.60 2.75
C VAL A 1 2.91 11.55 3.54
N LEU A 2 1.68 11.23 3.15
CA LEU A 2 0.91 10.10 3.68
C LEU A 2 0.91 8.98 2.62
N ARG A 3 1.44 7.83 2.99
CA ARG A 3 1.46 6.64 2.14
C ARG A 3 0.20 5.83 2.35
N LEU A 4 -0.60 5.71 1.32
CA LEU A 4 -1.86 4.98 1.39
C LEU A 4 -1.67 3.49 1.10
N PRO A 5 -2.42 2.62 1.79
CA PRO A 5 -2.38 1.18 1.56
C PRO A 5 -2.99 0.81 0.20
N THR A 6 -2.68 -0.38 -0.28
CA THR A 6 -3.38 -1.00 -1.41
C THR A 6 -4.80 -1.41 -1.01
N GLY A 7 -5.64 -1.70 -2.01
CA GLY A 7 -7.00 -2.19 -1.78
C GLY A 7 -8.07 -1.13 -1.48
N ILE A 8 -7.69 0.16 -1.39
CA ILE A 8 -8.62 1.26 -1.17
C ILE A 8 -9.19 1.87 -2.47
N PHE A 9 -8.61 1.52 -3.60
CA PHE A 9 -9.06 1.93 -4.93
C PHE A 9 -9.65 0.74 -5.70
N TYR A 10 -10.40 1.03 -6.74
CA TYR A 10 -10.99 0.00 -7.60
C TYR A 10 -9.92 -0.94 -8.17
N ALA A 11 -8.80 -0.41 -8.63
CA ALA A 11 -7.62 -1.20 -8.98
C ALA A 11 -6.85 -1.57 -7.71
N GLN A 12 -6.98 -2.81 -7.26
CA GLN A 12 -6.52 -3.31 -5.96
C GLN A 12 -5.02 -3.12 -5.69
N GLY A 13 -4.19 -3.19 -6.73
CA GLY A 13 -2.73 -3.06 -6.62
C GLY A 13 -2.20 -1.62 -6.60
N VAL A 14 -3.05 -0.60 -6.73
CA VAL A 14 -2.61 0.80 -6.79
C VAL A 14 -2.01 1.22 -5.46
N LYS A 15 -0.75 1.69 -5.53
CA LYS A 15 -0.04 2.38 -4.44
C LYS A 15 -0.16 3.88 -4.66
N ALA A 16 -0.70 4.60 -3.70
CA ALA A 16 -0.87 6.05 -3.80
C ALA A 16 -0.24 6.77 -2.60
N ASN A 17 0.11 8.03 -2.81
CA ASN A 17 0.60 8.91 -1.76
C ASN A 17 -0.20 10.22 -1.79
N VAL A 18 -0.49 10.77 -0.62
CA VAL A 18 -1.01 12.13 -0.47
C VAL A 18 0.13 13.03 -0.04
N VAL A 19 0.38 14.09 -0.79
CA VAL A 19 1.43 15.06 -0.50
C VAL A 19 0.79 16.35 0.01
N PHE A 20 1.20 16.78 1.19
CA PHE A 20 0.83 18.07 1.79
C PHE A 20 2.04 18.99 1.73
N PHE A 21 1.89 20.17 1.17
CA PHE A 21 2.96 21.17 1.09
C PHE A 21 2.42 22.57 1.18
N ASP A 22 3.28 23.50 1.61
CA ASP A 22 2.98 24.94 1.58
C ASP A 22 3.61 25.55 0.35
N ALA A 23 2.83 26.30 -0.43
CA ALA A 23 3.38 27.11 -1.49
C ALA A 23 4.26 28.23 -0.92
N LYS A 24 5.49 28.34 -1.43
CA LYS A 24 6.45 29.37 -1.04
C LYS A 24 6.77 30.27 -2.24
N PRO A 25 7.21 31.52 -2.02
CA PRO A 25 7.63 32.41 -3.08
C PRO A 25 8.77 31.81 -3.91
N LYS A 26 8.81 32.15 -5.19
CA LYS A 26 9.92 31.80 -6.10
C LYS A 26 11.06 32.82 -5.91
N ASP A 27 11.85 32.67 -4.86
CA ASP A 27 12.98 33.54 -4.55
C ASP A 27 14.35 32.87 -4.80
N GLY A 28 14.34 31.72 -5.47
CA GLY A 28 15.54 30.94 -5.77
C GLY A 28 16.12 30.18 -4.57
N LYS A 29 15.46 30.23 -3.40
CA LYS A 29 15.93 29.56 -2.17
C LYS A 29 15.24 28.22 -1.97
N VAL A 30 15.94 27.31 -1.32
CA VAL A 30 15.38 26.06 -0.85
C VAL A 30 14.64 26.30 0.48
N HIS A 31 13.34 26.21 0.46
CA HIS A 31 12.50 26.41 1.65
C HIS A 31 12.21 25.11 2.40
N THR A 32 12.37 23.97 1.75
CA THR A 32 12.11 22.65 2.35
C THR A 32 13.30 22.25 3.23
N GLN A 33 13.09 22.18 4.53
CA GLN A 33 14.10 21.72 5.49
C GLN A 33 14.03 20.21 5.75
N GLY A 34 12.91 19.59 5.45
CA GLY A 34 12.70 18.16 5.62
C GLY A 34 11.29 17.76 5.26
N VAL A 35 11.10 16.46 5.11
CA VAL A 35 9.81 15.85 4.75
C VAL A 35 9.42 14.84 5.81
N TRP A 36 8.17 14.90 6.23
CA TRP A 36 7.57 13.92 7.12
C TRP A 36 6.84 12.87 6.30
N PHE A 37 7.10 11.61 6.61
CA PHE A 37 6.42 10.48 6.01
C PHE A 37 5.61 9.75 7.06
N TYR A 38 4.35 9.47 6.74
CA TYR A 38 3.52 8.57 7.52
C TYR A 38 3.21 7.32 6.68
N ASP A 39 3.55 6.16 7.21
CA ASP A 39 3.29 4.88 6.55
C ASP A 39 2.00 4.25 7.08
N LEU A 40 0.92 4.38 6.30
CA LEU A 40 -0.34 3.66 6.52
C LEU A 40 -0.37 2.34 5.73
N ARG A 41 0.65 2.07 4.93
CA ARG A 41 0.68 0.96 3.98
C ARG A 41 1.16 -0.34 4.60
N THR A 42 2.30 -0.29 5.33
CA THR A 42 2.95 -1.49 5.86
C THR A 42 2.08 -2.18 6.90
N ASN A 43 1.84 -3.48 6.71
CA ASN A 43 1.02 -4.34 7.57
C ASN A 43 -0.44 -3.85 7.72
N LYS A 44 -0.96 -3.14 6.71
CA LYS A 44 -2.35 -2.71 6.65
C LYS A 44 -2.99 -3.19 5.35
N HIS A 45 -4.00 -4.01 5.48
CA HIS A 45 -4.72 -4.60 4.35
C HIS A 45 -6.14 -4.06 4.32
N PHE A 46 -6.50 -3.42 3.23
CA PHE A 46 -7.84 -2.89 3.00
C PHE A 46 -8.46 -3.50 1.75
N THR A 47 -9.76 -3.46 1.69
CA THR A 47 -10.56 -3.88 0.53
C THR A 47 -11.74 -2.93 0.36
N LEU A 48 -12.31 -2.87 -0.84
CA LEU A 48 -13.47 -2.01 -1.10
C LEU A 48 -14.76 -2.50 -0.45
N LYS A 49 -14.86 -3.78 -0.12
CA LYS A 49 -16.13 -4.39 0.36
C LYS A 49 -16.08 -4.82 1.82
N THR A 50 -15.06 -5.58 2.19
CA THR A 50 -15.01 -6.25 3.50
C THR A 50 -14.26 -5.46 4.57
N ARG A 51 -13.24 -4.68 4.17
CA ARG A 51 -12.46 -3.84 5.07
C ARG A 51 -12.13 -2.51 4.41
N THR A 52 -13.10 -1.63 4.34
CA THR A 52 -12.91 -0.29 3.78
C THR A 52 -12.09 0.58 4.72
N LEU A 53 -11.28 1.47 4.14
CA LEU A 53 -10.55 2.50 4.89
C LEU A 53 -11.56 3.46 5.53
N LYS A 54 -11.44 3.68 6.83
CA LYS A 54 -12.30 4.59 7.60
C LYS A 54 -11.48 5.71 8.23
N VAL A 55 -12.16 6.74 8.74
CA VAL A 55 -11.51 7.88 9.42
C VAL A 55 -10.75 7.42 10.68
N GLU A 56 -11.26 6.42 11.36
CA GLU A 56 -10.65 5.83 12.55
C GLU A 56 -9.27 5.24 12.23
N ASP A 57 -9.08 4.67 11.05
CA ASP A 57 -7.79 4.14 10.59
C ASP A 57 -6.73 5.24 10.36
N LEU A 58 -7.18 6.48 10.16
CA LEU A 58 -6.33 7.66 9.99
C LEU A 58 -6.07 8.42 11.31
N GLN A 59 -6.66 8.01 12.43
CA GLN A 59 -6.60 8.78 13.68
C GLN A 59 -5.17 8.98 14.19
N ASP A 60 -4.32 7.97 14.07
CA ASP A 60 -2.90 8.07 14.44
C ASP A 60 -2.15 9.08 13.54
N PHE A 61 -2.41 9.05 12.24
CA PHE A 61 -1.89 10.07 11.32
C PHE A 61 -2.38 11.47 11.67
N ILE A 62 -3.67 11.66 11.95
CA ILE A 62 -4.25 12.96 12.28
C ILE A 62 -3.59 13.52 13.56
N THR A 63 -3.42 12.67 14.56
CA THR A 63 -2.77 13.03 15.83
C THR A 63 -1.31 13.40 15.61
N GLY A 64 -0.55 12.62 14.86
CA GLY A 64 0.85 12.89 14.55
C GLY A 64 1.05 14.08 13.63
N TYR A 65 0.13 14.34 12.72
CA TYR A 65 0.20 15.44 11.74
C TYR A 65 0.15 16.81 12.41
N ARG A 66 -0.57 16.97 13.53
CA ARG A 66 -0.66 18.19 14.35
C ARG A 66 -0.89 19.45 13.52
N THR A 67 -2.06 19.56 12.91
CA THR A 67 -2.44 20.69 12.04
C THR A 67 -2.24 22.05 12.70
N ALA A 68 -2.51 22.16 14.01
CA ALA A 68 -2.38 23.43 14.76
C ALA A 68 -0.91 23.85 14.94
N ASN A 69 0.02 22.91 15.11
CA ASN A 69 1.45 23.21 15.24
C ASN A 69 2.33 22.14 14.64
N ARG A 70 2.65 22.27 13.35
CA ARG A 70 3.49 21.34 12.60
C ARG A 70 4.95 21.30 13.04
N HIS A 71 5.42 22.30 13.79
CA HIS A 71 6.79 22.33 14.31
C HIS A 71 6.98 21.44 15.55
N GLN A 72 5.89 21.03 16.19
CA GLN A 72 5.89 20.15 17.37
C GLN A 72 5.59 18.69 17.04
N ARG A 73 5.75 18.27 15.77
CA ARG A 73 5.63 16.88 15.39
C ARG A 73 6.73 16.05 16.03
N THR A 74 6.37 14.86 16.50
CA THR A 74 7.29 13.89 17.06
C THR A 74 7.29 12.65 16.17
N GLU A 75 8.42 12.00 16.07
CA GLU A 75 8.52 10.73 15.37
C GLU A 75 7.80 9.64 16.14
N THR A 76 7.17 8.75 15.40
CA THR A 76 6.59 7.50 15.90
C THR A 76 7.11 6.34 15.03
N GLU A 77 6.72 5.11 15.35
CA GLU A 77 7.04 3.97 14.49
C GLU A 77 6.64 4.21 13.04
N ARG A 78 5.44 4.76 12.80
CA ARG A 78 4.87 4.99 11.47
C ARG A 78 5.12 6.38 10.91
N PHE A 79 5.58 7.34 11.72
CA PHE A 79 5.76 8.73 11.33
C PHE A 79 7.21 9.16 11.51
N LYS A 80 7.92 9.32 10.40
CA LYS A 80 9.36 9.62 10.35
C LYS A 80 9.64 10.91 9.61
N ARG A 81 10.68 11.63 10.06
CA ARG A 81 11.20 12.82 9.40
C ARG A 81 12.53 12.52 8.74
N TYR A 82 12.67 12.99 7.50
CA TYR A 82 13.95 12.99 6.77
C TYR A 82 14.33 14.42 6.44
N SER A 83 15.56 14.81 6.69
CA SER A 83 16.08 16.13 6.35
C SER A 83 16.17 16.29 4.82
N TYR A 84 16.20 17.55 4.36
CA TYR A 84 16.40 17.84 2.95
C TYR A 84 17.73 17.26 2.43
N ALA A 85 18.82 17.37 3.23
CA ALA A 85 20.11 16.85 2.86
C ALA A 85 20.12 15.33 2.67
N GLU A 86 19.47 14.59 3.58
CA GLU A 86 19.34 13.13 3.45
C GLU A 86 18.57 12.74 2.20
N LEU A 87 17.50 13.48 1.86
CA LEU A 87 16.67 13.17 0.69
C LEU A 87 17.42 13.46 -0.62
N VAL A 88 18.13 14.56 -0.69
CA VAL A 88 18.90 14.94 -1.90
C VAL A 88 20.10 14.03 -2.12
N ALA A 89 20.71 13.52 -1.05
CA ALA A 89 21.82 12.57 -1.13
C ALA A 89 21.41 11.19 -1.68
N ARG A 90 20.11 10.90 -1.73
CA ARG A 90 19.60 9.65 -2.31
C ARG A 90 19.66 9.68 -3.83
N ASP A 91 19.79 8.52 -4.45
CA ASP A 91 19.74 8.40 -5.90
C ASP A 91 18.47 9.04 -6.46
N ASN A 92 18.65 9.98 -7.40
CA ASN A 92 17.59 10.78 -8.01
C ASN A 92 16.64 11.48 -7.00
N ALA A 93 17.11 11.81 -5.80
CA ALA A 93 16.30 12.36 -4.70
C ALA A 93 15.03 11.51 -4.43
N SER A 94 15.13 10.21 -4.53
CA SER A 94 14.02 9.28 -4.42
C SER A 94 13.32 9.39 -3.07
N LEU A 95 12.00 9.56 -3.10
CA LEU A 95 11.13 9.55 -1.92
C LEU A 95 10.59 8.15 -1.58
N ASP A 96 11.06 7.12 -2.27
CA ASP A 96 10.69 5.74 -1.96
C ASP A 96 11.57 5.21 -0.83
N ILE A 97 11.11 5.47 0.40
CA ILE A 97 11.84 5.19 1.64
C ILE A 97 11.06 4.12 2.41
N PHE A 98 11.74 3.07 2.84
CA PHE A 98 11.19 2.04 3.68
C PHE A 98 11.93 2.01 5.01
N TRP A 99 11.21 1.94 6.13
CA TRP A 99 11.78 1.84 7.47
C TRP A 99 10.99 0.88 8.38
N LEU A 100 9.74 0.54 8.01
CA LEU A 100 8.97 -0.49 8.68
C LEU A 100 9.23 -1.84 8.03
N LYS A 101 9.39 -2.85 8.85
CA LYS A 101 9.40 -4.24 8.37
C LYS A 101 7.98 -4.66 8.04
N GLY A 102 7.77 -5.11 6.80
CA GLY A 102 6.51 -5.71 6.38
C GLY A 102 6.43 -7.15 6.84
N ASP A 103 5.23 -7.58 7.25
CA ASP A 103 4.93 -9.00 7.50
C ASP A 103 4.75 -9.77 6.18
N THR A 104 4.72 -9.05 5.06
CA THR A 104 4.62 -9.60 3.71
C THR A 104 5.98 -9.55 3.01
N LEU A 105 6.16 -10.44 2.06
CA LEU A 105 7.34 -10.73 1.22
C LEU A 105 8.00 -9.54 0.48
N ASP A 106 7.72 -8.30 0.87
CA ASP A 106 8.28 -7.08 0.24
C ASP A 106 9.77 -6.85 0.61
N ASN A 107 10.30 -7.57 1.59
CA ASN A 107 11.72 -7.60 1.90
C ASN A 107 12.30 -8.95 1.46
N LEU A 108 13.16 -8.93 0.45
CA LEU A 108 13.89 -10.12 -0.01
C LEU A 108 14.68 -10.81 1.12
N ASP A 109 15.07 -10.04 2.14
CA ASP A 109 15.82 -10.56 3.31
C ASP A 109 14.93 -11.30 4.34
N ASP A 110 13.60 -11.11 4.29
CA ASP A 110 12.62 -11.77 5.18
C ASP A 110 11.85 -12.88 4.43
N LEU A 111 12.30 -13.29 3.24
CA LEU A 111 11.70 -14.40 2.50
C LEU A 111 11.84 -15.69 3.30
N PRO A 112 10.76 -16.47 3.46
CA PRO A 112 10.88 -17.82 3.99
C PRO A 112 11.88 -18.64 3.17
N PRO A 113 12.47 -19.68 3.72
CA PRO A 113 13.31 -20.59 2.95
C PRO A 113 12.63 -21.00 1.64
N PRO A 114 13.39 -21.21 0.56
CA PRO A 114 12.83 -21.44 -0.78
C PRO A 114 11.83 -22.60 -0.85
N ASP A 115 12.03 -23.65 -0.07
CA ASP A 115 11.14 -24.80 0.06
C ASP A 115 9.78 -24.43 0.68
N VAL A 116 9.79 -23.60 1.73
CA VAL A 116 8.55 -23.09 2.35
C VAL A 116 7.79 -22.15 1.42
N LEU A 117 8.53 -21.32 0.68
CA LEU A 117 7.93 -20.41 -0.31
C LEU A 117 7.31 -21.19 -1.46
N GLN A 118 8.01 -22.21 -1.97
CA GLN A 118 7.53 -23.11 -3.00
C GLN A 118 6.23 -23.78 -2.59
N GLN A 119 6.17 -24.35 -1.36
CA GLN A 119 4.96 -25.00 -0.88
C GLN A 119 3.78 -24.04 -0.80
N LYS A 120 3.98 -22.82 -0.26
CA LYS A 120 2.93 -21.79 -0.24
C LYS A 120 2.42 -21.40 -1.61
N ILE A 121 3.29 -21.32 -2.60
CA ILE A 121 2.89 -21.02 -3.99
C ILE A 121 2.04 -22.17 -4.55
N ILE A 122 2.43 -23.42 -4.31
CA ILE A 122 1.68 -24.61 -4.74
C ILE A 122 0.29 -24.58 -4.10
N ASP A 123 0.20 -24.41 -2.78
CA ASP A 123 -1.07 -24.38 -2.04
C ASP A 123 -2.02 -23.30 -2.58
N HIS A 124 -1.50 -22.10 -2.88
CA HIS A 124 -2.29 -21.02 -3.45
C HIS A 124 -2.77 -21.30 -4.88
N LEU A 125 -1.93 -21.93 -5.70
CA LEU A 125 -2.29 -22.31 -7.06
C LEU A 125 -3.36 -23.41 -7.06
N GLU A 126 -3.25 -24.41 -6.19
CA GLU A 126 -4.26 -25.45 -6.02
C GLU A 126 -5.59 -24.91 -5.55
N ALA A 127 -5.57 -24.00 -4.56
CA ALA A 127 -6.79 -23.32 -4.09
C ALA A 127 -7.45 -22.48 -5.20
N ALA A 128 -6.64 -21.75 -5.99
CA ALA A 128 -7.15 -20.98 -7.12
C ALA A 128 -7.75 -21.90 -8.20
N LEU A 129 -7.07 -23.01 -8.51
CA LEU A 129 -7.56 -23.99 -9.49
C LEU A 129 -8.87 -24.63 -9.04
N ALA A 130 -8.99 -24.97 -7.76
CA ALA A 130 -10.23 -25.49 -7.20
C ALA A 130 -11.38 -24.50 -7.36
N ALA A 131 -11.17 -23.22 -7.01
CA ALA A 131 -12.16 -22.17 -7.15
C ALA A 131 -12.60 -21.97 -8.62
N PHE A 132 -11.68 -22.04 -9.58
CA PHE A 132 -12.03 -21.96 -10.99
C PHE A 132 -12.81 -23.19 -11.48
N ARG A 133 -12.51 -24.39 -10.99
CA ARG A 133 -13.27 -25.60 -11.30
C ARG A 133 -14.70 -25.52 -10.77
N ASP A 134 -14.89 -25.00 -9.56
CA ASP A 134 -16.21 -24.80 -8.98
C ASP A 134 -17.05 -23.80 -9.79
N VAL A 135 -16.44 -22.70 -10.24
CA VAL A 135 -17.09 -21.75 -11.15
C VAL A 135 -17.45 -22.43 -12.47
N ALA A 136 -16.53 -23.19 -13.06
CA ALA A 136 -16.78 -23.89 -14.33
C ALA A 136 -17.89 -24.91 -14.21
N ALA A 137 -18.00 -25.63 -13.08
CA ALA A 137 -19.08 -26.58 -12.83
C ALA A 137 -20.44 -25.92 -12.64
N GLY A 138 -20.47 -24.64 -12.20
CA GLY A 138 -21.69 -23.85 -12.05
C GLY A 138 -22.15 -23.11 -13.31
N LEU A 139 -21.33 -23.10 -14.38
CA LEU A 139 -21.71 -22.45 -15.63
C LEU A 139 -22.57 -23.40 -16.48
N PRO A 140 -23.72 -22.95 -17.03
CA PRO A 140 -24.51 -23.78 -17.94
C PRO A 140 -23.68 -24.10 -19.20
N THR A 141 -23.57 -25.38 -19.53
CA THR A 141 -22.91 -25.83 -20.76
C THR A 141 -23.68 -25.33 -21.98
N THR A 142 -23.03 -24.62 -22.87
CA THR A 142 -23.61 -23.94 -24.06
C THR A 142 -24.18 -24.91 -25.10
N ASN A 143 -24.29 -26.21 -24.81
CA ASN A 143 -24.72 -27.26 -25.79
C ASN A 143 -26.21 -27.62 -25.75
N ASP A 144 -27.00 -27.06 -24.79
CA ASP A 144 -28.42 -27.45 -24.67
C ASP A 144 -29.43 -26.54 -25.42
N GLN A 145 -28.96 -25.50 -26.13
CA GLN A 145 -29.87 -24.62 -26.88
C GLN A 145 -29.99 -24.86 -28.39
N ALA A 146 -29.35 -25.88 -28.93
CA ALA A 146 -29.34 -26.10 -30.39
C ALA A 146 -30.33 -27.14 -30.90
N LEU A 147 -31.18 -27.75 -30.07
CA LEU A 147 -32.09 -28.84 -30.48
C LEU A 147 -33.58 -28.64 -30.18
N SER A 148 -34.04 -27.42 -29.98
CA SER A 148 -35.47 -27.17 -29.82
C SER A 148 -36.00 -26.11 -30.77
N THR A 149 -35.81 -26.31 -32.08
CA THR A 149 -36.61 -25.66 -33.16
C THR A 149 -36.75 -26.61 -34.31
N LYS A 150 -37.78 -27.44 -34.22
CA LYS A 150 -38.50 -27.99 -35.37
C LYS A 150 -39.98 -28.11 -35.01
#